data_cac3f8b1046ec6dd2788800f9ed94f86
#
_entry.id   cac3f8b1046ec6dd2788800f9ed94f86
#
_cell.length_a   1.000
_cell.length_b   1.000
_cell.length_c   1.000
_cell.angle_alpha   90.00
_cell.angle_beta   90.00
_cell.angle_gamma   90.00
#
_symmetry.space_group_name_H-M   'P 1'
#
loop_
_entity.id
_entity.type
_entity.pdbx_description
1 polymer ?
#
loop_
_entity_poly.entity_id
_entity_poly.type
_entity_poly.pdbx_seq_one_letter_code
_entity_poly.pdbx_strand_id
1 'polypeptide(L)'
;MNVIQPPAIDARTRQIEKLLKSFVIFIAVMSICPMFAISQMQEEHSHTTSSASDQSQQGALIKAVREATARYQNVRSAEYDGYHLEFGCVSGSDSGAMGLHYVNDTLVGGGIVDVTRPQIVLYEAQPNGSLKLTGADYLVLAAPWDTKHPGTPPQLMGQFFHYFEAPNRFGLPAFYTLHVWAWKDNPNDAFVNWHPDVSCQSFVGQTTP
;
A
#
# COMPACT_ATOMS: atom_id res chain seq x y z
N MET A 1 -29.24 44.64 44.60
CA MET A 1 -27.83 44.24 44.45
C MET A 1 -27.77 42.71 44.58
N ASN A 2 -27.74 42.00 43.44
CA ASN A 2 -27.63 40.54 43.44
C ASN A 2 -26.15 40.17 43.38
N VAL A 3 -25.66 39.55 44.44
CA VAL A 3 -24.31 39.02 44.52
C VAL A 3 -24.29 37.68 43.80
N ILE A 4 -23.59 37.61 42.68
CA ILE A 4 -23.37 36.36 41.89
C ILE A 4 -22.28 35.55 42.61
N GLN A 5 -22.66 34.40 43.11
CA GLN A 5 -21.76 33.43 43.74
C GLN A 5 -21.01 32.65 42.65
N PRO A 6 -19.67 32.50 42.74
CA PRO A 6 -18.91 31.73 41.74
C PRO A 6 -19.22 30.23 41.87
N PRO A 7 -19.15 29.48 40.75
CA PRO A 7 -19.44 28.05 40.73
C PRO A 7 -18.44 27.25 41.56
N ALA A 8 -18.93 26.23 42.24
CA ALA A 8 -18.14 25.31 43.03
C ALA A 8 -17.20 24.49 42.14
N ILE A 9 -15.91 24.49 42.46
CA ILE A 9 -14.88 23.72 41.79
C ILE A 9 -15.12 22.23 42.06
N ASP A 10 -15.30 21.45 41.01
CA ASP A 10 -15.55 20.00 41.00
C ASP A 10 -14.42 19.21 41.71
N ALA A 11 -14.81 18.15 42.39
CA ALA A 11 -13.92 17.25 43.13
C ALA A 11 -12.76 16.68 42.30
N ARG A 12 -12.93 16.55 40.95
CA ARG A 12 -11.90 16.13 40.03
C ARG A 12 -10.74 17.13 39.92
N THR A 13 -11.03 18.42 39.92
CA THR A 13 -10.03 19.49 39.84
C THR A 13 -9.14 19.53 41.06
N ARG A 14 -9.70 19.26 42.26
CA ARG A 14 -8.92 19.19 43.49
C ARG A 14 -7.98 17.99 43.58
N GLN A 15 -8.30 16.90 42.89
CA GLN A 15 -7.47 15.69 42.85
C GLN A 15 -6.24 15.87 41.94
N ILE A 16 -6.38 16.61 40.84
CA ILE A 16 -5.29 16.94 39.93
C ILE A 16 -4.28 17.90 40.61
N GLU A 17 -4.74 18.90 41.36
CA GLU A 17 -3.83 19.81 42.10
C GLU A 17 -3.02 19.11 43.19
N LYS A 18 -3.59 18.10 43.85
CA LYS A 18 -2.85 17.30 44.84
C LYS A 18 -1.78 16.42 44.25
N LEU A 19 -2.00 15.89 43.02
CA LEU A 19 -1.01 15.10 42.29
C LEU A 19 0.14 15.96 41.77
N LEU A 20 -0.12 17.19 41.33
CA LEU A 20 0.95 18.10 40.86
C LEU A 20 1.86 18.58 42.03
N LYS A 21 1.33 18.79 43.23
CA LYS A 21 2.12 19.22 44.38
C LYS A 21 3.00 18.11 44.96
N SER A 22 2.67 16.84 44.71
CA SER A 22 3.48 15.69 45.18
C SER A 22 4.69 15.42 44.28
N PHE A 23 4.71 15.94 43.04
CA PHE A 23 5.78 15.71 42.09
C PHE A 23 6.97 16.70 42.15
N VAL A 24 6.79 17.81 42.88
CA VAL A 24 7.80 18.89 42.99
C VAL A 24 8.79 18.69 44.17
N ILE A 25 8.56 17.76 45.10
CA ILE A 25 9.41 17.56 46.28
C ILE A 25 10.45 16.44 46.13
N PHE A 26 10.56 15.79 44.98
CA PHE A 26 11.48 14.65 44.81
C PHE A 26 12.73 14.93 43.93
N ILE A 27 13.03 16.20 43.61
CA ILE A 27 14.21 16.55 42.78
C ILE A 27 15.24 17.38 43.56
N ALA A 28 15.54 17.02 44.77
CA ALA A 28 16.61 17.72 45.49
C ALA A 28 17.35 16.84 46.52
N VAL A 29 17.80 15.65 46.13
CA VAL A 29 18.93 14.95 46.81
C VAL A 29 19.40 13.83 45.87
N MET A 30 20.43 14.04 45.09
CA MET A 30 21.51 13.07 44.76
C MET A 30 22.47 13.69 43.74
N SER A 31 23.35 14.48 44.30
CA SER A 31 24.58 14.87 43.60
C SER A 31 25.71 14.21 44.40
N ILE A 32 26.25 13.13 43.82
CA ILE A 32 27.62 12.57 43.97
C ILE A 32 27.54 11.11 43.53
N CYS A 33 27.91 10.84 42.29
CA CYS A 33 28.36 9.50 41.91
C CYS A 33 29.43 9.57 40.80
N PRO A 34 30.46 8.75 40.85
CA PRO A 34 31.69 8.92 40.07
C PRO A 34 31.50 8.54 38.60
N MET A 35 32.38 9.10 37.76
CA MET A 35 32.55 8.80 36.34
C MET A 35 32.61 7.31 36.09
N PHE A 36 31.52 6.72 35.62
CA PHE A 36 31.56 5.51 34.83
C PHE A 36 31.49 5.89 33.35
N ALA A 37 32.47 5.47 32.60
CA ALA A 37 32.49 5.59 31.15
C ALA A 37 31.26 4.88 30.58
N ILE A 38 30.24 5.63 30.19
CA ILE A 38 29.12 5.12 29.40
C ILE A 38 29.67 5.02 27.99
N SER A 39 30.01 3.79 27.60
CA SER A 39 30.14 3.41 26.21
C SER A 39 28.86 3.87 25.51
N GLN A 40 28.96 4.84 24.62
CA GLN A 40 27.87 5.22 23.75
C GLN A 40 27.56 3.98 22.89
N MET A 41 26.49 3.24 23.26
CA MET A 41 25.81 2.42 22.30
C MET A 41 25.20 3.38 21.28
N GLN A 42 25.92 3.52 20.16
CA GLN A 42 25.33 4.03 18.95
C GLN A 42 24.12 3.13 18.65
N GLU A 43 22.92 3.67 18.82
CA GLU A 43 21.75 3.11 18.13
C GLU A 43 22.05 3.26 16.63
N GLU A 44 22.63 2.21 16.07
CA GLU A 44 22.57 2.03 14.62
C GLU A 44 21.08 1.98 14.28
N HIS A 45 20.60 3.05 13.65
CA HIS A 45 19.39 2.98 12.87
C HIS A 45 19.62 1.86 11.85
N SER A 46 19.15 0.66 12.18
CA SER A 46 19.02 -0.43 11.24
C SER A 46 18.10 0.06 10.12
N HIS A 47 18.69 0.65 9.09
CA HIS A 47 18.08 0.59 7.78
C HIS A 47 17.87 -0.90 7.53
N THR A 48 16.63 -1.34 7.49
CA THR A 48 16.25 -2.70 7.15
C THR A 48 16.69 -2.91 5.71
N THR A 49 17.96 -3.27 5.52
CA THR A 49 18.43 -3.81 4.26
C THR A 49 17.64 -5.11 4.09
N SER A 50 16.72 -5.13 3.13
CA SER A 50 16.06 -6.35 2.73
C SER A 50 17.14 -7.41 2.54
N SER A 51 16.91 -8.60 3.09
CA SER A 51 17.92 -9.65 3.03
C SER A 51 18.21 -10.00 1.57
N ALA A 52 19.39 -10.52 1.27
CA ALA A 52 19.73 -10.96 -0.10
C ALA A 52 18.73 -12.01 -0.62
N SER A 53 18.11 -12.78 0.28
CA SER A 53 17.00 -13.70 -0.04
C SER A 53 15.75 -12.97 -0.50
N ASP A 54 15.38 -11.87 0.17
CA ASP A 54 14.17 -11.09 -0.19
C ASP A 54 14.34 -10.42 -1.55
N GLN A 55 15.51 -9.84 -1.82
CA GLN A 55 15.83 -9.27 -3.14
C GLN A 55 15.81 -10.32 -4.24
N SER A 56 16.29 -11.54 -3.96
CA SER A 56 16.24 -12.65 -4.91
C SER A 56 14.81 -13.10 -5.20
N GLN A 57 13.96 -13.18 -4.18
CA GLN A 57 12.54 -13.53 -4.34
C GLN A 57 11.76 -12.45 -5.11
N GLN A 58 11.99 -11.18 -4.82
CA GLN A 58 11.40 -10.05 -5.55
C GLN A 58 11.80 -10.08 -7.03
N GLY A 59 13.07 -10.29 -7.32
CA GLY A 59 13.56 -10.43 -8.70
C GLY A 59 12.94 -11.63 -9.43
N ALA A 60 12.75 -12.75 -8.74
CA ALA A 60 12.08 -13.93 -9.29
C ALA A 60 10.60 -13.68 -9.60
N LEU A 61 9.87 -12.95 -8.74
CA LEU A 61 8.48 -12.57 -8.99
C LEU A 61 8.37 -11.66 -10.21
N ILE A 62 9.18 -10.60 -10.30
CA ILE A 62 9.19 -9.69 -11.44
C ILE A 62 9.46 -10.45 -12.76
N LYS A 63 10.42 -11.37 -12.74
CA LYS A 63 10.74 -12.20 -13.91
C LYS A 63 9.56 -13.09 -14.30
N ALA A 64 8.92 -13.76 -13.35
CA ALA A 64 7.76 -14.62 -13.59
C ALA A 64 6.57 -13.83 -14.19
N VAL A 65 6.30 -12.62 -13.66
CA VAL A 65 5.27 -11.73 -14.19
C VAL A 65 5.61 -11.25 -15.61
N ARG A 66 6.87 -10.92 -15.91
CA ARG A 66 7.30 -10.60 -17.28
C ARG A 66 7.04 -11.75 -18.23
N GLU A 67 7.39 -12.97 -17.85
CA GLU A 67 7.16 -14.16 -18.67
C GLU A 67 5.66 -14.41 -18.91
N ALA A 68 4.85 -14.32 -17.87
CA ALA A 68 3.40 -14.53 -17.93
C ALA A 68 2.68 -13.49 -18.80
N THR A 69 3.17 -12.24 -18.81
CA THR A 69 2.50 -11.11 -19.47
C THR A 69 3.15 -10.65 -20.76
N ALA A 70 4.25 -11.28 -21.21
CA ALA A 70 5.00 -10.87 -22.41
C ALA A 70 4.13 -10.72 -23.68
N ARG A 71 3.15 -11.60 -23.87
CA ARG A 71 2.20 -11.53 -24.98
C ARG A 71 1.27 -10.30 -24.94
N TYR A 72 1.05 -9.74 -23.77
CA TYR A 72 0.19 -8.59 -23.52
C TYR A 72 0.88 -7.24 -23.80
N GLN A 73 2.13 -7.23 -24.28
CA GLN A 73 2.70 -6.02 -24.90
C GLN A 73 1.85 -5.53 -26.08
N ASN A 74 1.11 -6.44 -26.71
CA ASN A 74 0.02 -6.08 -27.60
C ASN A 74 -1.30 -6.17 -26.84
N VAL A 75 -1.93 -5.04 -26.58
CA VAL A 75 -3.20 -4.97 -25.83
C VAL A 75 -4.31 -5.83 -26.41
N ARG A 76 -4.34 -6.01 -27.76
CA ARG A 76 -5.32 -6.90 -28.41
C ARG A 76 -5.19 -8.36 -27.97
N SER A 77 -4.00 -8.78 -27.56
CA SER A 77 -3.81 -10.13 -26.99
C SER A 77 -4.46 -10.25 -25.62
N ALA A 78 -4.42 -9.19 -24.79
CA ALA A 78 -5.12 -9.15 -23.54
C ALA A 78 -6.65 -9.15 -23.75
N GLU A 79 -7.14 -8.31 -24.67
CA GLU A 79 -8.56 -8.27 -25.05
C GLU A 79 -9.08 -9.62 -25.54
N TYR A 80 -8.29 -10.31 -26.38
CA TYR A 80 -8.63 -11.66 -26.86
C TYR A 80 -8.72 -12.69 -25.73
N ASP A 81 -7.90 -12.55 -24.70
CA ASP A 81 -7.91 -13.42 -23.51
C ASP A 81 -8.95 -13.01 -22.46
N GLY A 82 -9.83 -12.04 -22.79
CA GLY A 82 -10.95 -11.64 -21.95
C GLY A 82 -10.66 -10.51 -20.97
N TYR A 83 -9.54 -9.79 -21.13
CA TYR A 83 -9.28 -8.56 -20.40
C TYR A 83 -9.95 -7.38 -21.08
N HIS A 84 -10.51 -6.46 -20.31
CA HIS A 84 -11.12 -5.23 -20.82
C HIS A 84 -10.80 -4.06 -19.88
N LEU A 85 -10.82 -2.84 -20.43
CA LEU A 85 -10.55 -1.64 -19.66
C LEU A 85 -11.67 -1.42 -18.64
N GLU A 86 -11.29 -1.34 -17.37
CA GLU A 86 -12.16 -1.01 -16.24
C GLU A 86 -11.57 0.19 -15.49
N PHE A 87 -12.43 1.02 -14.86
CA PHE A 87 -12.04 2.23 -14.10
C PHE A 87 -11.38 3.36 -14.90
N GLY A 88 -11.14 3.21 -16.19
CA GLY A 88 -10.41 4.18 -17.00
C GLY A 88 -8.94 4.29 -16.58
N CYS A 89 -8.38 5.50 -16.59
CA CYS A 89 -7.02 5.73 -16.09
C CYS A 89 -7.05 6.12 -14.62
N VAL A 90 -6.41 5.35 -13.77
CA VAL A 90 -6.36 5.59 -12.31
C VAL A 90 -5.19 6.50 -12.00
N SER A 91 -5.49 7.68 -11.43
CA SER A 91 -4.50 8.70 -11.06
C SER A 91 -4.54 9.02 -9.57
N GLY A 92 -3.41 9.47 -9.03
CA GLY A 92 -3.29 10.05 -7.68
C GLY A 92 -2.89 11.52 -7.80
N SER A 93 -3.38 12.38 -6.87
CA SER A 93 -3.12 13.82 -6.92
C SER A 93 -1.63 14.16 -6.92
N ASP A 94 -0.84 13.47 -6.08
CA ASP A 94 0.56 13.78 -5.83
C ASP A 94 1.49 12.55 -5.94
N SER A 95 0.95 11.42 -6.37
CA SER A 95 1.66 10.12 -6.34
C SER A 95 1.91 9.55 -7.75
N GLY A 96 1.58 10.30 -8.80
CA GLY A 96 1.59 9.79 -10.17
C GLY A 96 0.32 9.03 -10.51
N ALA A 97 0.43 7.87 -11.16
CA ALA A 97 -0.73 7.08 -11.55
C ALA A 97 -0.48 5.57 -11.40
N MET A 98 -1.56 4.81 -11.34
CA MET A 98 -1.55 3.36 -11.53
C MET A 98 -1.69 3.02 -13.03
N GLY A 99 -2.29 3.92 -13.82
CA GLY A 99 -2.53 3.74 -15.26
C GLY A 99 -3.85 3.05 -15.56
N LEU A 100 -3.90 2.38 -16.70
CA LEU A 100 -5.08 1.72 -17.24
C LEU A 100 -5.13 0.27 -16.74
N HIS A 101 -6.26 -0.11 -16.13
CA HIS A 101 -6.49 -1.46 -15.61
C HIS A 101 -7.32 -2.26 -16.61
N TYR A 102 -6.69 -3.21 -17.28
CA TYR A 102 -7.39 -4.20 -18.10
C TYR A 102 -7.68 -5.42 -17.25
N VAL A 103 -8.95 -5.59 -16.88
CA VAL A 103 -9.43 -6.57 -15.90
C VAL A 103 -10.00 -7.80 -16.60
N ASN A 104 -9.74 -8.98 -16.06
CA ASN A 104 -10.39 -10.23 -16.44
C ASN A 104 -11.34 -10.68 -15.30
N ASP A 105 -12.63 -10.41 -15.46
CA ASP A 105 -13.65 -10.68 -14.44
C ASP A 105 -13.75 -12.15 -14.09
N THR A 106 -13.50 -13.05 -15.04
CA THR A 106 -13.50 -14.49 -14.79
C THR A 106 -12.41 -14.89 -13.81
N LEU A 107 -11.22 -14.28 -13.95
CA LEU A 107 -10.10 -14.52 -13.03
C LEU A 107 -10.35 -13.89 -11.65
N VAL A 108 -10.91 -12.67 -11.62
CA VAL A 108 -11.32 -12.02 -10.35
C VAL A 108 -12.36 -12.86 -9.63
N GLY A 109 -13.42 -13.30 -10.33
CA GLY A 109 -14.47 -14.16 -9.77
C GLY A 109 -13.98 -15.53 -9.32
N GLY A 110 -12.92 -16.04 -9.94
CA GLY A 110 -12.28 -17.31 -9.55
C GLY A 110 -11.57 -17.25 -8.20
N GLY A 111 -11.06 -16.07 -7.82
CA GLY A 111 -10.40 -15.85 -6.53
C GLY A 111 -9.15 -16.71 -6.31
N ILE A 112 -8.37 -16.99 -7.38
CA ILE A 112 -7.16 -17.81 -7.33
C ILE A 112 -5.95 -16.90 -7.55
N VAL A 113 -4.96 -17.01 -6.68
CA VAL A 113 -3.65 -16.34 -6.83
C VAL A 113 -2.70 -17.27 -7.59
N ASP A 114 -2.36 -16.87 -8.82
CA ASP A 114 -1.47 -17.63 -9.73
C ASP A 114 -0.62 -16.62 -10.52
N VAL A 115 0.71 -16.72 -10.38
CA VAL A 115 1.64 -15.79 -11.02
C VAL A 115 1.53 -15.78 -12.55
N THR A 116 1.08 -16.88 -13.15
CA THR A 116 0.91 -17.00 -14.61
C THR A 116 -0.40 -16.42 -15.12
N ARG A 117 -1.32 -16.05 -14.23
CA ARG A 117 -2.69 -15.62 -14.55
C ARG A 117 -3.11 -14.41 -13.73
N PRO A 118 -2.49 -13.23 -13.95
CA PRO A 118 -2.88 -12.01 -13.27
C PRO A 118 -4.33 -11.66 -13.55
N GLN A 119 -5.06 -11.18 -12.57
CA GLN A 119 -6.44 -10.71 -12.75
C GLN A 119 -6.50 -9.43 -13.58
N ILE A 120 -5.42 -8.65 -13.56
CA ILE A 120 -5.34 -7.34 -14.20
C ILE A 120 -3.99 -7.20 -14.90
N VAL A 121 -3.99 -6.63 -16.10
CA VAL A 121 -2.77 -6.17 -16.79
C VAL A 121 -2.81 -4.65 -16.90
N LEU A 122 -1.66 -4.01 -16.64
CA LEU A 122 -1.56 -2.56 -16.46
C LEU A 122 -0.91 -1.91 -17.67
N TYR A 123 -1.52 -0.82 -18.17
CA TYR A 123 -0.98 -0.07 -19.28
C TYR A 123 -0.87 1.42 -19.00
N GLU A 124 0.05 2.07 -19.70
CA GLU A 124 0.17 3.52 -19.78
C GLU A 124 -0.14 3.98 -21.22
N ALA A 125 -1.06 4.93 -21.35
CA ALA A 125 -1.35 5.55 -22.64
C ALA A 125 -0.18 6.43 -23.11
N GLN A 126 0.21 6.28 -24.36
CA GLN A 126 1.30 7.05 -24.96
C GLN A 126 0.73 8.22 -25.79
N PRO A 127 1.51 9.31 -26.02
CA PRO A 127 1.05 10.46 -26.81
C PRO A 127 0.61 10.13 -28.26
N ASN A 128 1.11 9.03 -28.81
CA ASN A 128 0.72 8.56 -30.13
C ASN A 128 -0.54 7.67 -30.14
N GLY A 129 -1.22 7.54 -29.00
CA GLY A 129 -2.42 6.74 -28.81
C GLY A 129 -2.17 5.24 -28.60
N SER A 130 -0.92 4.77 -28.63
CA SER A 130 -0.62 3.38 -28.27
C SER A 130 -0.65 3.15 -26.76
N LEU A 131 -0.78 1.90 -26.36
CA LEU A 131 -0.70 1.49 -24.96
C LEU A 131 0.62 0.74 -24.73
N LYS A 132 1.33 1.12 -23.67
CA LYS A 132 2.55 0.47 -23.23
C LYS A 132 2.26 -0.34 -21.96
N LEU A 133 2.53 -1.64 -22.02
CA LEU A 133 2.42 -2.50 -20.84
C LEU A 133 3.42 -2.03 -19.76
N THR A 134 2.94 -1.86 -18.52
CA THR A 134 3.75 -1.42 -17.38
C THR A 134 3.91 -2.50 -16.33
N GLY A 135 2.92 -3.39 -16.19
CA GLY A 135 2.96 -4.45 -15.20
C GLY A 135 1.68 -5.27 -15.14
N ALA A 136 1.48 -5.89 -14.02
CA ALA A 136 0.27 -6.64 -13.70
C ALA A 136 -0.19 -6.33 -12.27
N ASP A 137 -1.46 -6.63 -12.00
CA ASP A 137 -2.02 -6.56 -10.66
C ASP A 137 -2.83 -7.82 -10.37
N TYR A 138 -2.59 -8.40 -9.21
CA TYR A 138 -3.27 -9.60 -8.71
C TYR A 138 -4.32 -9.17 -7.70
N LEU A 139 -5.57 -9.53 -7.92
CA LEU A 139 -6.69 -9.08 -7.09
C LEU A 139 -7.56 -10.24 -6.67
N VAL A 140 -7.88 -10.31 -5.37
CA VAL A 140 -8.91 -11.21 -4.81
C VAL A 140 -9.84 -10.45 -3.88
N LEU A 141 -11.13 -10.76 -3.93
CA LEU A 141 -12.12 -10.18 -3.02
C LEU A 141 -11.88 -10.70 -1.60
N ALA A 142 -11.90 -9.81 -0.62
CA ALA A 142 -11.51 -10.14 0.76
C ALA A 142 -12.46 -11.15 1.40
N ALA A 143 -13.78 -10.94 1.35
CA ALA A 143 -14.73 -11.81 2.03
C ALA A 143 -14.67 -13.29 1.58
N PRO A 144 -14.66 -13.63 0.26
CA PRO A 144 -14.49 -15.02 -0.16
C PRO A 144 -13.09 -15.57 0.12
N TRP A 145 -12.03 -14.73 0.08
CA TRP A 145 -10.68 -15.16 0.45
C TRP A 145 -10.58 -15.53 1.91
N ASP A 146 -10.99 -14.63 2.82
CA ASP A 146 -10.91 -14.81 4.26
C ASP A 146 -11.76 -15.99 4.75
N THR A 147 -12.89 -16.27 4.07
CA THR A 147 -13.70 -17.45 4.35
C THR A 147 -12.96 -18.75 4.05
N LYS A 148 -12.18 -18.78 2.96
CA LYS A 148 -11.41 -19.98 2.55
C LYS A 148 -10.06 -20.09 3.27
N HIS A 149 -9.49 -18.97 3.70
CA HIS A 149 -8.15 -18.88 4.29
C HIS A 149 -8.16 -18.04 5.60
N PRO A 150 -8.85 -18.49 6.65
CA PRO A 150 -9.01 -17.72 7.89
C PRO A 150 -7.66 -17.29 8.47
N GLY A 151 -7.50 -15.97 8.71
CA GLY A 151 -6.31 -15.39 9.30
C GLY A 151 -5.05 -15.44 8.42
N THR A 152 -5.18 -15.81 7.14
CA THR A 152 -4.05 -15.94 6.21
C THR A 152 -4.23 -14.97 5.04
N PRO A 153 -3.57 -13.80 5.05
CA PRO A 153 -3.64 -12.86 3.92
C PRO A 153 -3.02 -13.49 2.66
N PRO A 154 -3.49 -13.10 1.45
CA PRO A 154 -2.92 -13.61 0.22
C PRO A 154 -1.47 -13.15 0.05
N GLN A 155 -0.68 -14.04 -0.55
CA GLN A 155 0.71 -13.76 -0.93
C GLN A 155 1.03 -14.43 -2.27
N LEU A 156 1.98 -13.86 -2.99
CA LEU A 156 2.47 -14.38 -4.25
C LEU A 156 4.01 -14.40 -4.20
N MET A 157 4.62 -15.59 -4.22
CA MET A 157 6.07 -15.80 -4.16
C MET A 157 6.75 -15.03 -3.00
N GLY A 158 6.10 -15.00 -1.83
CA GLY A 158 6.59 -14.31 -0.63
C GLY A 158 6.18 -12.85 -0.50
N GLN A 159 5.60 -12.25 -1.54
CA GLN A 159 5.10 -10.89 -1.48
C GLN A 159 3.63 -10.86 -1.02
N PHE A 160 3.36 -10.13 0.07
CA PHE A 160 2.00 -9.95 0.59
C PHE A 160 1.21 -8.94 -0.23
N PHE A 161 -0.10 -9.15 -0.30
CA PHE A 161 -1.04 -8.23 -0.92
C PHE A 161 -1.40 -7.08 0.03
N HIS A 162 -1.68 -5.92 -0.53
CA HIS A 162 -2.24 -4.78 0.18
C HIS A 162 -3.75 -4.97 0.34
N TYR A 163 -4.29 -4.63 1.50
CA TYR A 163 -5.73 -4.66 1.78
C TYR A 163 -6.38 -3.31 1.48
N PHE A 164 -7.48 -3.33 0.76
CA PHE A 164 -8.34 -2.18 0.54
C PHE A 164 -9.72 -2.43 1.13
N GLU A 165 -10.11 -1.61 2.09
CA GLU A 165 -11.44 -1.67 2.68
C GLU A 165 -12.52 -1.09 1.76
N ALA A 166 -13.79 -1.36 2.08
CA ALA A 166 -14.92 -0.69 1.47
C ALA A 166 -15.52 0.34 2.46
N PRO A 167 -16.04 1.50 1.98
CA PRO A 167 -16.08 1.91 0.57
C PRO A 167 -14.72 2.39 0.07
N ASN A 168 -14.43 2.16 -1.21
CA ASN A 168 -13.21 2.61 -1.88
C ASN A 168 -13.53 3.32 -3.19
N ARG A 169 -12.50 4.01 -3.78
CA ARG A 169 -12.66 4.80 -5.01
C ARG A 169 -13.11 3.98 -6.23
N PHE A 170 -12.94 2.68 -6.21
CA PHE A 170 -13.31 1.77 -7.29
C PHE A 170 -14.75 1.27 -7.20
N GLY A 171 -15.47 1.56 -6.09
CA GLY A 171 -16.80 1.04 -5.83
C GLY A 171 -16.86 -0.47 -5.61
N LEU A 172 -15.71 -1.10 -5.38
CA LEU A 172 -15.59 -2.53 -5.13
C LEU A 172 -15.87 -2.89 -3.67
N PRO A 173 -16.33 -4.11 -3.37
CA PRO A 173 -16.20 -4.68 -2.03
C PRO A 173 -14.74 -4.65 -1.56
N ALA A 174 -14.49 -4.85 -0.27
CA ALA A 174 -13.11 -4.97 0.23
C ALA A 174 -12.33 -6.05 -0.53
N PHE A 175 -11.06 -5.78 -0.84
CA PHE A 175 -10.21 -6.66 -1.64
C PHE A 175 -8.76 -6.60 -1.20
N TYR A 176 -8.01 -7.62 -1.59
CA TYR A 176 -6.55 -7.64 -1.54
C TYR A 176 -5.99 -7.48 -2.94
N THR A 177 -4.91 -6.72 -3.09
CA THR A 177 -4.26 -6.47 -4.37
C THR A 177 -2.74 -6.43 -4.26
N LEU A 178 -2.04 -6.84 -5.32
CA LEU A 178 -0.60 -6.76 -5.44
C LEU A 178 -0.22 -6.24 -6.83
N HIS A 179 0.14 -4.96 -6.91
CA HIS A 179 0.76 -4.40 -8.12
C HIS A 179 2.18 -4.92 -8.29
N VAL A 180 2.54 -5.26 -9.52
CA VAL A 180 3.91 -5.66 -9.90
C VAL A 180 4.33 -4.86 -11.13
N TRP A 181 5.20 -3.86 -10.94
CA TRP A 181 5.76 -3.02 -11.99
C TRP A 181 6.85 -3.77 -12.78
N ALA A 182 6.42 -4.79 -13.53
CA ALA A 182 7.34 -5.70 -14.18
C ALA A 182 7.98 -5.15 -15.47
N TRP A 183 7.35 -4.17 -16.13
CA TRP A 183 7.77 -3.64 -17.45
C TRP A 183 8.17 -2.16 -17.41
N LYS A 184 7.97 -1.49 -16.28
CA LYS A 184 8.40 -0.13 -16.04
C LYS A 184 8.96 -0.07 -14.61
N ASP A 185 10.25 0.23 -14.49
CA ASP A 185 10.91 0.30 -13.19
C ASP A 185 10.32 1.45 -12.37
N ASN A 186 9.86 1.13 -11.17
CA ASN A 186 9.29 2.11 -10.27
C ASN A 186 10.34 2.54 -9.23
N PRO A 187 10.71 3.84 -9.16
CA PRO A 187 11.74 4.32 -8.24
C PRO A 187 11.36 4.18 -6.76
N ASN A 188 10.07 4.02 -6.47
CA ASN A 188 9.58 3.88 -5.10
C ASN A 188 9.53 2.43 -4.61
N ASP A 189 9.48 1.44 -5.47
CA ASP A 189 9.50 -0.01 -5.27
C ASP A 189 8.64 -0.68 -6.36
N ALA A 190 8.97 -1.93 -6.72
CA ALA A 190 8.26 -2.69 -7.75
C ALA A 190 6.85 -3.14 -7.33
N PHE A 191 6.51 -3.08 -6.03
CA PHE A 191 5.26 -3.63 -5.47
C PHE A 191 4.34 -2.59 -4.84
N VAL A 192 4.66 -1.31 -4.98
CA VAL A 192 3.76 -0.22 -4.55
C VAL A 192 2.70 0.07 -5.60
N ASN A 193 1.56 0.58 -5.16
CA ASN A 193 0.41 0.83 -6.04
C ASN A 193 0.66 1.98 -7.04
N TRP A 194 1.39 3.02 -6.64
CA TRP A 194 1.58 4.25 -7.41
C TRP A 194 2.95 4.32 -8.06
N HIS A 195 2.98 4.81 -9.29
CA HIS A 195 4.21 5.06 -10.03
C HIS A 195 4.34 6.56 -10.35
N PRO A 196 5.38 7.26 -9.87
CA PRO A 196 5.49 8.71 -10.06
C PRO A 196 5.63 9.13 -11.52
N ASP A 197 6.21 8.26 -12.37
CA ASP A 197 6.45 8.52 -13.79
C ASP A 197 5.39 7.88 -14.71
N VAL A 198 4.25 7.42 -14.17
CA VAL A 198 3.07 7.03 -14.95
C VAL A 198 2.07 8.17 -14.93
N SER A 199 1.46 8.45 -16.09
CA SER A 199 0.55 9.58 -16.25
C SER A 199 -0.70 9.20 -17.04
N CYS A 200 -1.83 9.81 -16.65
CA CYS A 200 -3.09 9.72 -17.38
C CYS A 200 -3.25 10.80 -18.47
N GLN A 201 -2.29 11.69 -18.66
CA GLN A 201 -2.41 12.85 -19.57
C GLN A 201 -2.64 12.46 -21.03
N SER A 202 -2.09 11.34 -21.48
CA SER A 202 -2.23 10.86 -22.86
C SER A 202 -3.47 9.98 -23.07
N PHE A 203 -4.24 9.71 -22.02
CA PHE A 203 -5.45 8.91 -22.12
C PHE A 203 -6.66 9.79 -22.43
N VAL A 204 -7.42 9.42 -23.46
CA VAL A 204 -8.70 10.07 -23.83
C VAL A 204 -9.82 9.17 -23.33
N GLY A 205 -10.37 9.49 -22.16
CA GLY A 205 -11.44 8.71 -21.54
C GLY A 205 -11.64 9.09 -20.07
N GLN A 206 -12.37 8.24 -19.36
CA GLN A 206 -12.61 8.45 -17.92
C GLN A 206 -11.33 8.27 -17.12
N THR A 207 -11.09 9.19 -16.18
CA THR A 207 -10.05 9.04 -15.15
C THR A 207 -10.70 8.80 -13.78
N THR A 208 -10.11 7.91 -13.02
CA THR A 208 -10.48 7.67 -11.60
C THR A 208 -9.42 8.32 -10.71
N PRO A 209 -9.74 9.48 -10.09
CA PRO A 209 -8.83 10.27 -9.27
C PRO A 209 -8.57 9.63 -7.89
#